data_27db62bf4ce9f08eda2163f7781c2809
#
_entry.id   27db62bf4ce9f08eda2163f7781c2809
#
_cell.length_a   1.000
_cell.length_b   1.000
_cell.length_c   1.000
_cell.angle_alpha   90.00
_cell.angle_beta   90.00
_cell.angle_gamma   90.00
#
_symmetry.space_group_name_H-M   'P 1'
#
loop_
_entity.id
_entity.type
_entity.pdbx_description
1 polymer ?
#
loop_
_entity_poly.entity_id
_entity_poly.type
_entity_poly.pdbx_seq_one_letter_code
_entity_poly.pdbx_strand_id
1 'polypeptide(L)'
;MRCATTLFTMTLATALAAPAASASPPPPVPWDMAALLSAPPWQETAVVKPLGAQTWGYAGNLNTPELRAADETNGKVKAVFYDGPPYQGKPTKVFAWIGIPTAEPGRRLPGMVLVHGGGGTAYESWVRLWNARGYAAIAMDTVGNIQGLGRNPEGGPGNCGDFAETDKPVPDQWTYHAVSAVILAHSLLRSLPEVDPARIGITGVSWGGFLTCIAAGLDHRFKCVIPIYGCGYLTAASAWIDRIHEQGDKGKAWCALWDPSVYLPKVRTPIYWLAGTNDAAYWMTALNQLARLIRGKHSLSILGDMPHGHGGPGEAPLEISAIAAHYLKDGPALPEFGKLRLQGKALSVKCSYSQELKELTLHYTSASPVDPKALWLTLPIPDVSKGRARCQLPPGTTMAFINAMTAEGLRFSSDILDLSAP
;
A
#
# COMPACT_ATOMS: atom_id res chain seq x y z
N MET A 1 -16.71 58.33 56.10
CA MET A 1 -16.89 57.42 54.98
C MET A 1 -15.53 57.06 54.45
N ARG A 2 -15.03 55.86 54.78
CA ARG A 2 -13.72 55.39 54.29
C ARG A 2 -13.99 54.34 53.22
N CYS A 3 -13.50 54.62 52.01
CA CYS A 3 -13.57 53.74 50.85
C CYS A 3 -12.44 52.70 50.94
N ALA A 4 -12.72 51.44 51.02
CA ALA A 4 -11.74 50.36 51.02
C ALA A 4 -11.57 49.86 49.57
N THR A 5 -10.34 50.01 49.02
CA THR A 5 -9.95 49.50 47.72
C THR A 5 -9.37 48.09 47.87
N THR A 6 -10.06 47.11 47.33
CA THR A 6 -9.61 45.72 47.34
C THR A 6 -8.74 45.46 46.09
N LEU A 7 -7.46 45.20 46.31
CA LEU A 7 -6.55 44.73 45.23
C LEU A 7 -6.82 43.23 44.99
N PHE A 8 -7.15 42.91 43.75
CA PHE A 8 -7.13 41.51 43.25
C PHE A 8 -5.77 41.18 42.71
N THR A 9 -5.04 40.33 43.37
CA THR A 9 -3.79 39.75 42.90
C THR A 9 -4.09 38.58 41.99
N MET A 10 -3.80 38.73 40.70
CA MET A 10 -3.90 37.63 39.70
C MET A 10 -2.61 36.83 39.75
N THR A 11 -2.70 35.62 40.28
CA THR A 11 -1.59 34.62 40.23
C THR A 11 -1.55 33.97 38.87
N LEU A 12 -0.49 34.23 38.12
CA LEU A 12 -0.21 33.61 36.84
C LEU A 12 0.32 32.18 37.11
N ALA A 13 -0.50 31.16 36.86
CA ALA A 13 -0.07 29.78 36.89
C ALA A 13 0.70 29.47 35.60
N THR A 14 2.01 29.36 35.69
CA THR A 14 2.86 28.83 34.62
C THR A 14 2.65 27.32 34.53
N ALA A 15 1.93 26.88 33.50
CA ALA A 15 1.85 25.47 33.15
C ALA A 15 3.23 24.99 32.66
N LEU A 16 3.93 24.22 33.47
CA LEU A 16 5.11 23.45 33.03
C LEU A 16 4.66 22.42 32.01
N ALA A 17 5.07 22.61 30.75
CA ALA A 17 4.92 21.59 29.73
C ALA A 17 5.70 20.34 30.16
N ALA A 18 5.00 19.18 30.28
CA ALA A 18 5.62 17.90 30.52
C ALA A 18 6.62 17.61 29.38
N PRO A 19 7.82 17.08 29.69
CA PRO A 19 8.78 16.72 28.66
C PRO A 19 8.15 15.64 27.77
N ALA A 20 8.22 15.83 26.45
CA ALA A 20 7.82 14.81 25.49
C ALA A 20 8.58 13.52 25.83
N ALA A 21 7.86 12.43 26.09
CA ALA A 21 8.43 11.14 26.32
C ALA A 21 9.38 10.81 25.17
N SER A 22 10.64 10.59 25.45
CA SER A 22 11.63 10.15 24.46
C SER A 22 11.12 8.83 23.87
N ALA A 23 10.76 8.85 22.59
CA ALA A 23 10.35 7.63 21.89
C ALA A 23 11.48 6.59 22.06
N SER A 24 11.14 5.45 22.60
CA SER A 24 12.06 4.30 22.68
C SER A 24 12.65 4.04 21.28
N PRO A 25 13.94 3.69 21.18
CA PRO A 25 14.51 3.35 19.88
C PRO A 25 13.65 2.28 19.22
N PRO A 26 13.41 2.37 17.89
CA PRO A 26 12.61 1.36 17.20
C PRO A 26 13.24 -0.02 17.44
N PRO A 27 12.42 -1.06 17.62
CA PRO A 27 12.93 -2.41 17.83
C PRO A 27 13.89 -2.79 16.70
N PRO A 28 14.92 -3.58 16.99
CA PRO A 28 15.85 -4.04 15.96
C PRO A 28 15.05 -4.78 14.88
N VAL A 29 15.43 -4.54 13.63
CA VAL A 29 14.84 -5.23 12.47
C VAL A 29 15.11 -6.73 12.62
N PRO A 30 14.10 -7.60 12.66
CA PRO A 30 14.30 -9.02 12.96
C PRO A 30 14.95 -9.83 11.82
N TRP A 31 15.14 -9.23 10.63
CA TRP A 31 15.69 -9.90 9.45
C TRP A 31 17.18 -9.69 9.26
N ASP A 32 17.87 -10.70 8.74
CA ASP A 32 19.18 -10.52 8.10
C ASP A 32 18.96 -9.82 6.75
N MET A 33 19.05 -8.51 6.77
CA MET A 33 18.84 -7.70 5.58
C MET A 33 19.92 -7.94 4.51
N ALA A 34 21.15 -8.32 4.88
CA ALA A 34 22.19 -8.61 3.91
C ALA A 34 21.84 -9.84 3.06
N ALA A 35 21.30 -10.87 3.71
CA ALA A 35 20.80 -12.07 3.02
C ALA A 35 19.60 -11.75 2.12
N LEU A 36 18.61 -10.99 2.62
CA LEU A 36 17.42 -10.67 1.84
C LEU A 36 17.67 -9.73 0.66
N LEU A 37 18.68 -8.86 0.76
CA LEU A 37 19.06 -7.94 -0.32
C LEU A 37 19.93 -8.60 -1.40
N SER A 38 20.32 -9.86 -1.23
CA SER A 38 21.00 -10.69 -2.21
C SER A 38 19.99 -11.52 -3.01
N ALA A 39 20.29 -11.78 -4.29
CA ALA A 39 19.44 -12.64 -5.12
C ALA A 39 19.47 -14.07 -4.57
N PRO A 40 18.29 -14.67 -4.28
CA PRO A 40 18.24 -16.05 -3.82
C PRO A 40 18.55 -17.03 -4.96
N PRO A 41 19.02 -18.24 -4.67
CA PRO A 41 18.98 -19.35 -5.62
C PRO A 41 17.56 -19.60 -6.10
N TRP A 42 17.40 -19.85 -7.40
CA TRP A 42 16.08 -20.11 -7.98
C TRP A 42 16.15 -21.08 -9.15
N GLN A 43 15.01 -21.70 -9.47
CA GLN A 43 14.89 -22.61 -10.60
C GLN A 43 13.48 -22.56 -11.20
N GLU A 44 13.39 -22.79 -12.51
CA GLU A 44 12.11 -23.02 -13.18
C GLU A 44 11.51 -24.35 -12.71
N THR A 45 10.18 -24.41 -12.69
CA THR A 45 9.45 -25.62 -12.33
C THR A 45 8.37 -25.92 -13.35
N ALA A 46 8.18 -27.19 -13.64
CA ALA A 46 7.08 -27.71 -14.46
C ALA A 46 5.89 -28.20 -13.61
N VAL A 47 5.94 -28.06 -12.28
CA VAL A 47 4.87 -28.49 -11.37
C VAL A 47 3.55 -27.81 -11.71
N VAL A 48 3.60 -26.53 -12.08
CA VAL A 48 2.45 -25.79 -12.60
C VAL A 48 2.79 -25.30 -13.99
N LYS A 49 1.90 -25.60 -14.95
CA LYS A 49 2.02 -25.05 -16.29
C LYS A 49 1.32 -23.70 -16.35
N PRO A 50 1.92 -22.69 -17.04
CA PRO A 50 1.23 -21.44 -17.30
C PRO A 50 -0.10 -21.68 -18.00
N LEU A 51 -1.17 -21.05 -17.48
CA LEU A 51 -2.53 -21.18 -18.01
C LEU A 51 -2.77 -20.31 -19.25
N GLY A 52 -1.82 -19.40 -19.56
CA GLY A 52 -1.88 -18.52 -20.70
C GLY A 52 -3.01 -17.49 -20.62
N ALA A 53 -3.45 -16.98 -21.78
CA ALA A 53 -4.48 -15.94 -21.86
C ALA A 53 -5.84 -16.36 -21.22
N GLN A 54 -6.06 -17.63 -20.96
CA GLN A 54 -7.29 -18.13 -20.31
C GLN A 54 -7.43 -17.66 -18.85
N THR A 55 -6.34 -17.24 -18.20
CA THR A 55 -6.37 -16.75 -16.80
C THR A 55 -6.94 -15.33 -16.67
N TRP A 56 -7.10 -14.62 -17.76
CA TRP A 56 -7.64 -13.25 -17.77
C TRP A 56 -9.07 -13.11 -17.22
N GLY A 57 -9.81 -14.19 -17.08
CA GLY A 57 -11.14 -14.19 -16.48
C GLY A 57 -11.17 -13.67 -15.03
N TYR A 58 -10.04 -13.73 -14.32
CA TYR A 58 -9.92 -13.22 -12.96
C TYR A 58 -9.67 -11.68 -12.93
N ALA A 59 -9.07 -11.15 -13.96
CA ALA A 59 -8.67 -9.74 -14.04
C ALA A 59 -9.80 -8.78 -14.46
N GLY A 60 -11.04 -9.24 -14.62
CA GLY A 60 -12.21 -8.40 -14.89
C GLY A 60 -12.01 -7.44 -16.07
N ASN A 61 -12.13 -6.14 -15.83
CA ASN A 61 -12.01 -5.08 -16.85
C ASN A 61 -10.61 -4.96 -17.50
N LEU A 62 -9.62 -5.70 -17.01
CA LEU A 62 -8.27 -5.74 -17.60
C LEU A 62 -8.17 -6.62 -18.84
N ASN A 63 -9.25 -7.33 -19.15
CA ASN A 63 -9.34 -8.20 -20.29
C ASN A 63 -9.70 -7.41 -21.59
N THR A 64 -8.98 -6.29 -21.80
CA THR A 64 -9.20 -5.50 -23.03
C THR A 64 -8.51 -6.17 -24.21
N PRO A 65 -9.03 -5.99 -25.46
CA PRO A 65 -8.42 -6.53 -26.67
C PRO A 65 -6.94 -6.13 -26.82
N GLU A 66 -6.59 -4.89 -26.45
CA GLU A 66 -5.23 -4.35 -26.54
C GLU A 66 -4.28 -5.08 -25.59
N LEU A 67 -4.70 -5.34 -24.35
CA LEU A 67 -3.88 -6.05 -23.36
C LEU A 67 -3.73 -7.52 -23.74
N ARG A 68 -4.76 -8.16 -24.31
CA ARG A 68 -4.65 -9.53 -24.83
C ARG A 68 -3.66 -9.61 -25.99
N ALA A 69 -3.79 -8.73 -26.97
CA ALA A 69 -2.88 -8.69 -28.13
C ALA A 69 -1.44 -8.45 -27.67
N ALA A 70 -1.22 -7.57 -26.70
CA ALA A 70 0.09 -7.34 -26.13
C ALA A 70 0.63 -8.59 -25.38
N ASP A 71 -0.21 -9.33 -24.64
CA ASP A 71 0.17 -10.57 -23.97
C ASP A 71 0.54 -11.68 -24.94
N GLU A 72 -0.20 -11.83 -26.05
CA GLU A 72 0.09 -12.83 -27.09
C GLU A 72 1.46 -12.61 -27.74
N THR A 73 1.92 -11.38 -27.84
CA THR A 73 3.22 -11.00 -28.42
C THR A 73 4.35 -10.98 -27.40
N ASN A 74 4.02 -11.00 -26.09
CA ASN A 74 4.99 -10.89 -25.02
C ASN A 74 5.57 -12.26 -24.62
N GLY A 75 6.74 -12.19 -23.97
CA GLY A 75 7.52 -13.34 -23.55
C GLY A 75 6.75 -14.30 -22.63
N LYS A 76 7.33 -15.45 -22.38
CA LYS A 76 6.72 -16.52 -21.58
C LYS A 76 6.71 -16.16 -20.10
N VAL A 77 5.57 -16.33 -19.46
CA VAL A 77 5.46 -16.37 -17.99
C VAL A 77 5.92 -17.77 -17.54
N LYS A 78 6.78 -17.82 -16.51
CA LYS A 78 7.38 -19.04 -15.98
C LYS A 78 7.02 -19.23 -14.53
N ALA A 79 6.71 -20.45 -14.14
CA ALA A 79 6.62 -20.87 -12.76
C ALA A 79 8.04 -21.14 -12.22
N VAL A 80 8.33 -20.63 -11.03
CA VAL A 80 9.64 -20.78 -10.40
C VAL A 80 9.51 -21.07 -8.91
N PHE A 81 10.55 -21.69 -8.35
CA PHE A 81 10.82 -21.70 -6.92
C PHE A 81 12.10 -20.94 -6.64
N TYR A 82 12.13 -20.16 -5.57
CA TYR A 82 13.34 -19.58 -5.02
C TYR A 82 13.45 -19.86 -3.52
N ASP A 83 14.67 -19.81 -2.99
CA ASP A 83 14.96 -20.11 -1.62
C ASP A 83 14.37 -19.02 -0.70
N GLY A 84 13.63 -19.45 0.31
CA GLY A 84 13.15 -18.64 1.43
C GLY A 84 13.96 -18.85 2.69
N PRO A 85 13.69 -18.08 3.76
CA PRO A 85 14.32 -18.32 5.07
C PRO A 85 13.87 -19.68 5.62
N PRO A 86 14.71 -20.36 6.42
CA PRO A 86 14.33 -21.61 7.05
C PRO A 86 13.08 -21.46 7.94
N TYR A 87 12.21 -22.45 7.91
CA TYR A 87 11.04 -22.56 8.77
C TYR A 87 11.18 -23.77 9.68
N GLN A 88 11.14 -23.57 11.00
CA GLN A 88 11.37 -24.61 11.99
C GLN A 88 12.68 -25.40 11.72
N GLY A 89 13.73 -24.67 11.37
CA GLY A 89 15.04 -25.25 11.05
C GLY A 89 15.15 -25.95 9.70
N LYS A 90 14.08 -26.02 8.88
CA LYS A 90 14.09 -26.68 7.58
C LYS A 90 14.18 -25.64 6.45
N PRO A 91 14.95 -25.90 5.38
CA PRO A 91 14.95 -25.06 4.19
C PRO A 91 13.54 -24.88 3.61
N THR A 92 13.25 -23.71 3.05
CA THR A 92 11.97 -23.44 2.39
C THR A 92 12.13 -22.98 0.96
N LYS A 93 11.08 -23.21 0.17
CA LYS A 93 10.95 -22.76 -1.21
C LYS A 93 9.71 -21.89 -1.35
N VAL A 94 9.86 -20.73 -1.94
CA VAL A 94 8.76 -19.82 -2.27
C VAL A 94 8.38 -20.02 -3.72
N PHE A 95 7.10 -20.27 -3.97
CA PHE A 95 6.55 -20.35 -5.32
C PHE A 95 6.32 -18.94 -5.88
N ALA A 96 6.64 -18.73 -7.17
CA ALA A 96 6.37 -17.47 -7.84
C ALA A 96 6.13 -17.67 -9.35
N TRP A 97 5.45 -16.70 -9.95
CA TRP A 97 5.41 -16.48 -11.38
C TRP A 97 6.35 -15.34 -11.77
N ILE A 98 7.18 -15.55 -12.77
CA ILE A 98 8.02 -14.51 -13.39
C ILE A 98 7.64 -14.38 -14.85
N GLY A 99 7.42 -13.14 -15.29
CA GLY A 99 7.18 -12.81 -16.69
C GLY A 99 8.11 -11.69 -17.13
N ILE A 100 8.72 -11.89 -18.30
CA ILE A 100 9.60 -10.90 -18.92
C ILE A 100 9.10 -10.71 -20.35
N PRO A 101 8.51 -9.54 -20.66
CA PRO A 101 8.07 -9.26 -22.03
C PRO A 101 9.24 -9.12 -22.98
N THR A 102 8.96 -9.31 -24.25
CA THR A 102 9.95 -9.08 -25.30
C THR A 102 10.40 -7.61 -25.28
N ALA A 103 11.69 -7.39 -25.28
CA ALA A 103 12.28 -6.05 -25.34
C ALA A 103 13.14 -5.89 -26.59
N GLU A 104 13.32 -4.65 -27.00
CA GLU A 104 14.31 -4.31 -28.04
C GLU A 104 15.71 -4.74 -27.57
N PRO A 105 16.57 -5.24 -28.49
CA PRO A 105 17.91 -5.66 -28.16
C PRO A 105 18.69 -4.57 -27.40
N GLY A 106 19.28 -4.96 -26.27
CA GLY A 106 20.08 -4.06 -25.42
C GLY A 106 19.26 -3.14 -24.48
N ARG A 107 17.92 -3.15 -24.56
CA ARG A 107 17.05 -2.38 -23.67
C ARG A 107 16.66 -3.20 -22.45
N ARG A 108 16.96 -2.69 -21.25
CA ARG A 108 16.44 -3.27 -20.00
C ARG A 108 15.04 -2.76 -19.70
N LEU A 109 14.21 -3.63 -19.15
CA LEU A 109 12.82 -3.38 -18.81
C LEU A 109 12.66 -2.86 -17.37
N PRO A 110 11.73 -1.94 -17.12
CA PRO A 110 11.29 -1.68 -15.75
C PRO A 110 10.61 -2.92 -15.16
N GLY A 111 10.61 -3.05 -13.83
CA GLY A 111 10.07 -4.20 -13.14
C GLY A 111 8.95 -3.85 -12.15
N MET A 112 8.11 -4.85 -11.81
CA MET A 112 7.07 -4.75 -10.79
C MET A 112 7.01 -6.00 -9.93
N VAL A 113 7.05 -5.81 -8.61
CA VAL A 113 6.83 -6.86 -7.60
C VAL A 113 5.36 -6.82 -7.20
N LEU A 114 4.68 -7.99 -7.22
CA LEU A 114 3.24 -8.13 -7.10
C LEU A 114 2.89 -8.97 -5.87
N VAL A 115 2.31 -8.36 -4.84
CA VAL A 115 2.08 -8.98 -3.53
C VAL A 115 0.59 -9.25 -3.34
N HIS A 116 0.19 -10.54 -3.31
CA HIS A 116 -1.22 -10.92 -3.17
C HIS A 116 -1.76 -10.68 -1.75
N GLY A 117 -3.09 -10.57 -1.63
CA GLY A 117 -3.81 -10.42 -0.38
C GLY A 117 -4.05 -11.73 0.36
N GLY A 118 -4.70 -11.63 1.52
CA GLY A 118 -5.09 -12.80 2.33
C GLY A 118 -6.02 -13.73 1.56
N GLY A 119 -5.82 -15.04 1.73
CA GLY A 119 -6.54 -16.06 0.97
C GLY A 119 -6.15 -16.19 -0.50
N GLY A 120 -5.20 -15.35 -0.97
CA GLY A 120 -4.68 -15.40 -2.33
C GLY A 120 -3.48 -16.33 -2.51
N THR A 121 -2.86 -16.22 -3.66
CA THR A 121 -1.64 -16.92 -4.05
C THR A 121 -0.88 -16.08 -5.08
N ALA A 122 0.26 -16.52 -5.57
CA ALA A 122 0.89 -15.95 -6.74
C ALA A 122 -0.03 -16.08 -7.96
N TYR A 123 -0.47 -14.95 -8.55
CA TYR A 123 -1.37 -14.96 -9.71
C TYR A 123 -0.61 -14.76 -11.01
N GLU A 124 -0.67 -15.76 -11.91
CA GLU A 124 -0.09 -15.65 -13.25
C GLU A 124 -0.73 -14.51 -14.07
N SER A 125 -2.06 -14.37 -13.99
CA SER A 125 -2.80 -13.32 -14.69
C SER A 125 -2.31 -11.91 -14.36
N TRP A 126 -1.92 -11.68 -13.11
CA TRP A 126 -1.38 -10.38 -12.69
C TRP A 126 0.01 -10.11 -13.29
N VAL A 127 0.85 -11.13 -13.39
CA VAL A 127 2.15 -11.03 -14.09
C VAL A 127 1.93 -10.71 -15.56
N ARG A 128 1.00 -11.41 -16.25
CA ARG A 128 0.64 -11.13 -17.65
C ARG A 128 0.16 -9.71 -17.87
N LEU A 129 -0.68 -9.20 -16.97
CA LEU A 129 -1.14 -7.82 -17.03
C LEU A 129 0.04 -6.82 -17.06
N TRP A 130 1.02 -7.02 -16.18
CA TRP A 130 2.18 -6.13 -16.14
C TRP A 130 3.11 -6.33 -17.32
N ASN A 131 3.23 -7.57 -17.83
CA ASN A 131 3.95 -7.84 -19.06
C ASN A 131 3.31 -7.14 -20.26
N ALA A 132 1.97 -7.20 -20.40
CA ALA A 132 1.24 -6.49 -21.44
C ALA A 132 1.45 -4.97 -21.41
N ARG A 133 1.70 -4.42 -20.21
CA ARG A 133 2.08 -3.02 -20.01
C ARG A 133 3.57 -2.75 -20.24
N GLY A 134 4.37 -3.77 -20.60
CA GLY A 134 5.80 -3.67 -20.89
C GLY A 134 6.69 -3.54 -19.64
N TYR A 135 6.33 -4.24 -18.56
CA TYR A 135 7.13 -4.39 -17.34
C TYR A 135 7.51 -5.86 -17.15
N ALA A 136 8.74 -6.15 -16.79
CA ALA A 136 9.06 -7.42 -16.17
C ALA A 136 8.32 -7.52 -14.82
N ALA A 137 7.78 -8.67 -14.48
CA ALA A 137 6.99 -8.79 -13.25
C ALA A 137 7.26 -10.11 -12.52
N ILE A 138 7.19 -10.07 -11.19
CA ILE A 138 7.21 -11.25 -10.32
C ILE A 138 6.06 -11.19 -9.33
N ALA A 139 5.26 -12.26 -9.27
CA ALA A 139 4.25 -12.47 -8.25
C ALA A 139 4.64 -13.69 -7.42
N MET A 140 4.91 -13.51 -6.14
CA MET A 140 5.27 -14.58 -5.22
C MET A 140 4.10 -14.98 -4.33
N ASP A 141 4.11 -16.22 -3.88
CA ASP A 141 3.23 -16.71 -2.83
C ASP A 141 3.78 -16.28 -1.46
N THR A 142 2.90 -15.82 -0.58
CA THR A 142 3.24 -15.34 0.77
C THR A 142 2.68 -16.22 1.89
N VAL A 143 2.02 -17.33 1.54
CA VAL A 143 1.34 -18.24 2.48
C VAL A 143 1.77 -19.70 2.32
N GLY A 144 2.88 -19.94 1.63
CA GLY A 144 3.46 -21.28 1.45
C GLY A 144 2.61 -22.19 0.58
N ASN A 145 1.95 -21.67 -0.44
CA ASN A 145 1.13 -22.42 -1.39
C ASN A 145 1.76 -22.44 -2.80
N ILE A 146 1.22 -23.28 -3.65
CA ILE A 146 1.46 -23.32 -5.10
C ILE A 146 0.10 -23.07 -5.77
N GLN A 147 0.04 -22.15 -6.72
CA GLN A 147 -1.20 -21.81 -7.40
C GLN A 147 -1.86 -23.07 -8.01
N GLY A 148 -3.13 -23.30 -7.65
CA GLY A 148 -3.93 -24.43 -8.14
C GLY A 148 -3.62 -25.80 -7.52
N LEU A 149 -2.54 -25.92 -6.72
CA LEU A 149 -2.14 -27.17 -6.08
C LEU A 149 -2.25 -27.13 -4.53
N GLY A 150 -2.50 -25.96 -3.95
CA GLY A 150 -2.58 -25.77 -2.50
C GLY A 150 -1.22 -25.75 -1.83
N ARG A 151 -1.08 -26.38 -0.67
CA ARG A 151 0.12 -26.32 0.18
C ARG A 151 1.37 -26.82 -0.52
N ASN A 152 2.42 -25.99 -0.53
CA ASN A 152 3.76 -26.39 -0.92
C ASN A 152 4.41 -27.20 0.22
N PRO A 153 4.85 -28.46 -0.02
CA PRO A 153 5.49 -29.27 1.02
C PRO A 153 6.76 -28.62 1.61
N GLU A 154 7.47 -27.81 0.83
CA GLU A 154 8.65 -27.06 1.24
C GLU A 154 8.33 -25.58 1.54
N GLY A 155 7.06 -25.21 1.67
CA GLY A 155 6.65 -23.83 1.91
C GLY A 155 6.82 -23.38 3.36
N GLY A 156 7.04 -22.08 3.55
CA GLY A 156 7.02 -21.42 4.86
C GLY A 156 5.62 -21.44 5.51
N PRO A 157 5.40 -20.75 6.65
CA PRO A 157 4.10 -20.73 7.34
C PRO A 157 3.00 -20.11 6.49
N GLY A 158 1.74 -20.55 6.70
CA GLY A 158 0.60 -20.15 5.87
C GLY A 158 -0.49 -19.34 6.58
N ASN A 159 -0.34 -19.08 7.86
CA ASN A 159 -1.40 -18.47 8.67
C ASN A 159 -1.41 -16.93 8.60
N CYS A 160 -1.87 -16.39 7.48
CA CYS A 160 -2.03 -14.95 7.32
C CYS A 160 -2.89 -14.33 8.42
N GLY A 161 -2.34 -13.35 9.17
CA GLY A 161 -3.07 -12.67 10.25
C GLY A 161 -3.35 -13.56 11.47
N ASP A 162 -2.44 -14.45 11.81
CA ASP A 162 -2.43 -15.17 13.10
C ASP A 162 -1.85 -14.27 14.18
N PHE A 163 -2.71 -13.50 14.86
CA PHE A 163 -2.30 -12.56 15.91
C PHE A 163 -1.84 -13.22 17.20
N ALA A 164 -1.96 -14.56 17.32
CA ALA A 164 -1.51 -15.34 18.46
C ALA A 164 -0.09 -15.90 18.30
N GLU A 165 0.50 -15.79 17.11
CA GLU A 165 1.76 -16.47 16.75
C GLU A 165 3.03 -15.96 17.47
N THR A 166 2.90 -14.92 18.30
CA THR A 166 4.04 -14.35 19.05
C THR A 166 4.65 -15.30 20.10
N ASP A 167 4.02 -16.45 20.37
CA ASP A 167 4.61 -17.55 21.14
C ASP A 167 5.70 -18.31 20.35
N LYS A 168 5.67 -18.20 19.01
CA LYS A 168 6.67 -18.83 18.14
C LYS A 168 7.93 -17.95 18.08
N PRO A 169 9.11 -18.52 17.85
CA PRO A 169 10.28 -17.75 17.47
C PRO A 169 9.98 -16.81 16.30
N VAL A 170 10.50 -15.60 16.32
CA VAL A 170 10.25 -14.60 15.27
C VAL A 170 10.50 -15.14 13.85
N PRO A 171 11.60 -15.92 13.61
CA PRO A 171 11.84 -16.52 12.28
C PRO A 171 10.80 -17.58 11.85
N ASP A 172 9.94 -18.03 12.76
CA ASP A 172 8.89 -19.02 12.47
C ASP A 172 7.50 -18.38 12.33
N GLN A 173 7.41 -17.05 12.43
CA GLN A 173 6.15 -16.31 12.28
C GLN A 173 5.84 -16.02 10.81
N TRP A 174 4.54 -15.97 10.48
CA TRP A 174 4.10 -15.76 9.10
C TRP A 174 4.62 -14.46 8.50
N THR A 175 4.49 -13.34 9.22
CA THR A 175 4.90 -12.02 8.69
C THR A 175 6.39 -11.97 8.37
N TYR A 176 7.24 -12.65 9.17
CA TYR A 176 8.67 -12.77 8.89
C TYR A 176 8.91 -13.42 7.51
N HIS A 177 8.26 -14.55 7.24
CA HIS A 177 8.40 -15.27 5.98
C HIS A 177 7.79 -14.51 4.81
N ALA A 178 6.61 -13.94 4.97
CA ALA A 178 5.91 -13.22 3.91
C ALA A 178 6.70 -11.97 3.45
N VAL A 179 7.23 -11.19 4.40
CA VAL A 179 8.09 -10.03 4.07
C VAL A 179 9.42 -10.48 3.44
N SER A 180 10.01 -11.57 3.95
CA SER A 180 11.22 -12.16 3.35
C SER A 180 10.97 -12.56 1.90
N ALA A 181 9.84 -13.24 1.63
CA ALA A 181 9.48 -13.65 0.27
C ALA A 181 9.38 -12.43 -0.67
N VAL A 182 8.76 -11.33 -0.22
CA VAL A 182 8.65 -10.09 -1.01
C VAL A 182 10.02 -9.48 -1.33
N ILE A 183 10.90 -9.35 -0.34
CA ILE A 183 12.23 -8.72 -0.53
C ILE A 183 13.14 -9.62 -1.39
N LEU A 184 13.09 -10.94 -1.19
CA LEU A 184 13.83 -11.90 -2.01
C LEU A 184 13.33 -11.92 -3.46
N ALA A 185 12.00 -11.82 -3.70
CA ALA A 185 11.45 -11.66 -5.04
C ALA A 185 11.95 -10.38 -5.73
N HIS A 186 12.04 -9.27 -5.00
CA HIS A 186 12.66 -8.06 -5.52
C HIS A 186 14.13 -8.28 -5.87
N SER A 187 14.89 -8.91 -4.99
CA SER A 187 16.32 -9.21 -5.21
C SER A 187 16.51 -10.13 -6.41
N LEU A 188 15.65 -11.14 -6.59
CA LEU A 188 15.63 -12.02 -7.75
C LEU A 188 15.33 -11.23 -9.03
N LEU A 189 14.26 -10.45 -9.06
CA LEU A 189 13.88 -9.66 -10.24
C LEU A 189 15.01 -8.68 -10.65
N ARG A 190 15.66 -8.06 -9.66
CA ARG A 190 16.81 -7.15 -9.87
C ARG A 190 18.03 -7.84 -10.50
N SER A 191 18.20 -9.13 -10.26
CA SER A 191 19.37 -9.90 -10.75
C SER A 191 19.25 -10.34 -12.20
N LEU A 192 18.05 -10.25 -12.77
CA LEU A 192 17.80 -10.68 -14.14
C LEU A 192 18.41 -9.69 -15.13
N PRO A 193 19.16 -10.17 -16.15
CA PRO A 193 19.87 -9.30 -17.09
C PRO A 193 18.96 -8.40 -17.94
N GLU A 194 17.70 -8.81 -18.15
CA GLU A 194 16.70 -8.09 -18.91
C GLU A 194 16.06 -6.95 -18.12
N VAL A 195 16.25 -6.89 -16.79
CA VAL A 195 15.58 -5.96 -15.91
C VAL A 195 16.50 -4.78 -15.55
N ASP A 196 15.96 -3.57 -15.59
CA ASP A 196 16.64 -2.39 -15.06
C ASP A 196 16.51 -2.37 -13.53
N PRO A 197 17.59 -2.65 -12.78
CA PRO A 197 17.53 -2.71 -11.32
C PRO A 197 17.24 -1.35 -10.64
N ALA A 198 17.35 -0.24 -11.37
CA ALA A 198 17.02 1.08 -10.86
C ALA A 198 15.55 1.47 -11.10
N ARG A 199 14.78 0.66 -11.82
CA ARG A 199 13.41 0.97 -12.24
C ARG A 199 12.43 -0.15 -11.85
N ILE A 200 12.41 -0.51 -10.55
CA ILE A 200 11.49 -1.53 -10.03
C ILE A 200 10.57 -0.89 -8.99
N GLY A 201 9.26 -1.12 -9.15
CA GLY A 201 8.23 -0.76 -8.21
C GLY A 201 7.65 -1.98 -7.49
N ILE A 202 6.81 -1.71 -6.51
CA ILE A 202 6.05 -2.73 -5.78
C ILE A 202 4.60 -2.30 -5.65
N THR A 203 3.68 -3.25 -5.84
CA THR A 203 2.26 -3.08 -5.54
C THR A 203 1.73 -4.32 -4.83
N GLY A 204 0.74 -4.14 -3.97
CA GLY A 204 0.15 -5.24 -3.23
C GLY A 204 -1.28 -4.94 -2.81
N VAL A 205 -2.12 -5.98 -2.76
CA VAL A 205 -3.56 -5.89 -2.50
C VAL A 205 -3.87 -6.39 -1.10
N SER A 206 -4.64 -5.63 -0.30
CA SER A 206 -5.12 -6.06 1.03
C SER A 206 -3.96 -6.42 1.97
N TRP A 207 -3.85 -7.65 2.46
CA TRP A 207 -2.67 -8.11 3.20
C TRP A 207 -1.38 -7.94 2.39
N GLY A 208 -1.43 -8.03 1.07
CA GLY A 208 -0.29 -7.68 0.21
C GLY A 208 0.07 -6.21 0.26
N GLY A 209 -0.92 -5.31 0.38
CA GLY A 209 -0.69 -3.88 0.63
C GLY A 209 -0.06 -3.63 2.01
N PHE A 210 -0.50 -4.35 3.04
CA PHE A 210 0.11 -4.38 4.36
C PHE A 210 1.60 -4.79 4.30
N LEU A 211 1.90 -5.93 3.64
CA LEU A 211 3.28 -6.40 3.43
C LEU A 211 4.12 -5.42 2.60
N THR A 212 3.50 -4.79 1.60
CA THR A 212 4.13 -3.75 0.76
C THR A 212 4.60 -2.56 1.60
N CYS A 213 3.80 -2.12 2.58
CA CYS A 213 4.17 -1.05 3.50
C CYS A 213 5.38 -1.44 4.38
N ILE A 214 5.43 -2.67 4.89
CA ILE A 214 6.57 -3.18 5.67
C ILE A 214 7.82 -3.25 4.79
N ALA A 215 7.71 -3.89 3.63
CA ALA A 215 8.82 -4.05 2.69
C ALA A 215 9.41 -2.70 2.27
N ALA A 216 8.58 -1.67 2.05
CA ALA A 216 9.03 -0.33 1.72
C ALA A 216 9.87 0.33 2.83
N GLY A 217 9.60 0.02 4.09
CA GLY A 217 10.37 0.51 5.23
C GLY A 217 11.71 -0.21 5.44
N LEU A 218 11.91 -1.36 4.77
CA LEU A 218 13.09 -2.22 4.89
C LEU A 218 13.97 -2.18 3.64
N ASP A 219 13.36 -2.22 2.46
CA ASP A 219 14.05 -2.26 1.16
C ASP A 219 13.90 -0.94 0.41
N HIS A 220 14.89 -0.08 0.52
CA HIS A 220 14.91 1.24 -0.11
C HIS A 220 15.32 1.23 -1.60
N ARG A 221 15.47 0.04 -2.22
CA ARG A 221 15.81 -0.10 -3.64
C ARG A 221 14.60 0.04 -4.56
N PHE A 222 13.37 -0.03 -4.05
CA PHE A 222 12.17 0.27 -4.82
C PHE A 222 12.15 1.72 -5.30
N LYS A 223 11.64 1.95 -6.51
CA LYS A 223 11.50 3.29 -7.10
C LYS A 223 10.14 3.93 -6.82
N CYS A 224 9.10 3.12 -6.66
CA CYS A 224 7.77 3.52 -6.20
C CYS A 224 7.08 2.39 -5.44
N VAL A 225 6.15 2.75 -4.56
CA VAL A 225 5.43 1.84 -3.68
C VAL A 225 3.94 2.15 -3.81
N ILE A 226 3.11 1.14 -4.14
CA ILE A 226 1.68 1.33 -4.44
C ILE A 226 0.86 0.31 -3.64
N PRO A 227 0.60 0.54 -2.33
CA PRO A 227 -0.29 -0.32 -1.55
C PRO A 227 -1.75 -0.06 -1.93
N ILE A 228 -2.51 -1.14 -2.12
CA ILE A 228 -3.93 -1.10 -2.44
C ILE A 228 -4.71 -1.58 -1.22
N TYR A 229 -5.59 -0.75 -0.67
CA TYR A 229 -6.34 -0.84 0.60
C TYR A 229 -5.47 -1.11 1.83
N GLY A 230 -4.43 -1.99 1.73
CA GLY A 230 -3.62 -2.43 2.87
C GLY A 230 -2.90 -1.29 3.57
N CYS A 231 -3.08 -1.23 4.87
CA CYS A 231 -2.42 -0.26 5.74
C CYS A 231 -2.18 -0.87 7.13
N GLY A 232 -1.63 -0.11 8.07
CA GLY A 232 -1.43 -0.49 9.47
C GLY A 232 -2.43 0.17 10.40
N TYR A 233 -2.02 0.38 11.66
CA TYR A 233 -2.89 0.78 12.75
C TYR A 233 -4.11 -0.13 12.91
N LEU A 234 -3.87 -1.46 12.79
CA LEU A 234 -4.93 -2.46 12.80
C LEU A 234 -5.76 -2.44 14.09
N THR A 235 -5.19 -2.02 15.22
CA THR A 235 -5.89 -1.88 16.49
C THR A 235 -6.73 -0.61 16.60
N ALA A 236 -6.55 0.36 15.69
CA ALA A 236 -7.28 1.62 15.73
C ALA A 236 -8.47 1.63 14.77
N ALA A 237 -8.32 1.04 13.57
CA ALA A 237 -9.34 1.15 12.52
C ALA A 237 -9.21 0.03 11.48
N SER A 238 -9.65 -1.17 11.80
CA SER A 238 -9.68 -2.31 10.87
C SER A 238 -10.70 -3.38 11.27
N ALA A 239 -11.00 -4.29 10.34
CA ALA A 239 -11.85 -5.45 10.60
C ALA A 239 -11.26 -6.45 11.61
N TRP A 240 -10.02 -6.28 12.04
CA TRP A 240 -9.32 -7.21 12.93
C TRP A 240 -9.20 -6.73 14.37
N ILE A 241 -9.77 -5.55 14.71
CA ILE A 241 -9.67 -4.94 16.05
C ILE A 241 -10.06 -5.95 17.15
N ASP A 242 -11.24 -6.56 17.05
CA ASP A 242 -11.74 -7.48 18.06
C ASP A 242 -10.83 -8.73 18.17
N ARG A 243 -10.46 -9.31 17.03
CA ARG A 243 -9.56 -10.48 16.99
C ARG A 243 -8.18 -10.20 17.62
N ILE A 244 -7.64 -8.98 17.42
CA ILE A 244 -6.37 -8.59 18.03
C ILE A 244 -6.55 -8.38 19.54
N HIS A 245 -7.64 -7.74 19.96
CA HIS A 245 -7.93 -7.50 21.37
C HIS A 245 -8.19 -8.80 22.15
N GLU A 246 -8.87 -9.78 21.54
CA GLU A 246 -9.07 -11.11 22.10
C GLU A 246 -7.75 -11.84 22.41
N GLN A 247 -6.67 -11.55 21.67
CA GLN A 247 -5.34 -12.10 21.94
C GLN A 247 -4.62 -11.38 23.10
N GLY A 248 -5.17 -10.32 23.67
CA GLY A 248 -4.58 -9.59 24.81
C GLY A 248 -3.16 -9.13 24.54
N ASP A 249 -2.21 -9.54 25.37
CA ASP A 249 -0.81 -9.12 25.25
C ASP A 249 -0.09 -9.72 24.02
N LYS A 250 -0.54 -10.89 23.53
CA LYS A 250 -0.02 -11.46 22.29
C LYS A 250 -0.38 -10.60 21.08
N GLY A 251 -1.62 -10.15 20.99
CA GLY A 251 -2.06 -9.26 19.92
C GLY A 251 -1.31 -7.91 19.94
N LYS A 252 -1.07 -7.35 21.14
CA LYS A 252 -0.23 -6.15 21.28
C LYS A 252 1.20 -6.38 20.83
N ALA A 253 1.81 -7.50 21.24
CA ALA A 253 3.16 -7.88 20.85
C ALA A 253 3.27 -8.10 19.34
N TRP A 254 2.26 -8.74 18.74
CA TRP A 254 2.18 -8.92 17.29
C TRP A 254 2.17 -7.56 16.55
N CYS A 255 1.32 -6.63 16.97
CA CYS A 255 1.27 -5.29 16.38
C CYS A 255 2.58 -4.52 16.56
N ALA A 256 3.23 -4.63 17.74
CA ALA A 256 4.51 -3.98 18.00
C ALA A 256 5.65 -4.51 17.09
N LEU A 257 5.55 -5.75 16.63
CA LEU A 257 6.51 -6.36 15.69
C LEU A 257 6.14 -6.09 14.23
N TRP A 258 4.85 -6.22 13.85
CA TRP A 258 4.46 -6.41 12.47
C TRP A 258 3.56 -5.32 11.89
N ASP A 259 2.98 -4.42 12.72
CA ASP A 259 2.14 -3.36 12.14
C ASP A 259 2.96 -2.42 11.25
N PRO A 260 2.52 -2.10 10.04
CA PRO A 260 3.19 -1.17 9.13
C PRO A 260 3.58 0.18 9.74
N SER A 261 2.85 0.65 10.77
CA SER A 261 3.19 1.89 11.48
C SER A 261 4.60 1.87 12.11
N VAL A 262 5.15 0.68 12.38
CA VAL A 262 6.52 0.50 12.88
C VAL A 262 7.58 0.77 11.80
N TYR A 263 7.25 0.50 10.54
CA TYR A 263 8.18 0.51 9.40
C TYR A 263 8.06 1.78 8.54
N LEU A 264 6.86 2.31 8.41
CA LEU A 264 6.57 3.46 7.54
C LEU A 264 7.37 4.74 7.86
N PRO A 265 7.73 5.06 9.12
CA PRO A 265 8.63 6.20 9.38
C PRO A 265 10.01 6.10 8.72
N LYS A 266 10.42 4.90 8.29
CA LYS A 266 11.69 4.63 7.60
C LYS A 266 11.57 4.72 6.07
N VAL A 267 10.36 4.80 5.51
CA VAL A 267 10.12 4.86 4.07
C VAL A 267 10.72 6.15 3.49
N ARG A 268 11.52 5.99 2.45
CA ARG A 268 12.15 7.09 1.69
C ARG A 268 11.65 7.16 0.25
N THR A 269 11.15 6.03 -0.25
CA THR A 269 10.59 5.87 -1.59
C THR A 269 9.22 6.54 -1.67
N PRO A 270 8.86 7.21 -2.78
CA PRO A 270 7.51 7.71 -2.99
C PRO A 270 6.47 6.60 -2.82
N ILE A 271 5.46 6.83 -1.97
CA ILE A 271 4.41 5.88 -1.66
C ILE A 271 3.03 6.46 -1.99
N TYR A 272 2.21 5.67 -2.68
CA TYR A 272 0.88 6.07 -3.17
C TYR A 272 -0.14 5.03 -2.75
N TRP A 273 -1.00 5.34 -1.78
CA TRP A 273 -2.09 4.45 -1.39
C TRP A 273 -3.30 4.63 -2.29
N LEU A 274 -3.86 3.49 -2.76
CA LEU A 274 -5.20 3.44 -3.30
C LEU A 274 -6.12 2.81 -2.25
N ALA A 275 -7.29 3.43 -2.01
CA ALA A 275 -8.26 2.94 -1.05
C ALA A 275 -9.68 3.29 -1.47
N GLY A 276 -10.66 2.51 -1.01
CA GLY A 276 -12.07 2.81 -1.13
C GLY A 276 -12.59 3.54 0.11
N THR A 277 -13.56 4.45 -0.07
CA THR A 277 -14.25 5.08 1.06
C THR A 277 -15.07 4.10 1.89
N ASN A 278 -15.41 2.96 1.30
CA ASN A 278 -16.27 1.89 1.83
C ASN A 278 -15.50 0.60 2.13
N ASP A 279 -14.17 0.66 2.28
CA ASP A 279 -13.38 -0.53 2.57
C ASP A 279 -13.74 -1.11 3.94
N ALA A 280 -14.24 -2.36 3.94
CA ALA A 280 -14.67 -3.03 5.16
C ALA A 280 -13.53 -3.62 5.98
N ALA A 281 -12.33 -3.71 5.42
CA ALA A 281 -11.16 -4.31 6.05
C ALA A 281 -10.19 -3.27 6.64
N TYR A 282 -9.86 -2.23 5.88
CA TYR A 282 -8.94 -1.16 6.26
C TYR A 282 -9.64 0.19 6.17
N TRP A 283 -9.95 0.78 7.32
CA TRP A 283 -10.79 1.98 7.37
C TRP A 283 -10.00 3.26 7.14
N MET A 284 -10.69 4.29 6.69
CA MET A 284 -10.10 5.58 6.31
C MET A 284 -9.30 6.24 7.44
N THR A 285 -9.68 6.03 8.70
CA THR A 285 -8.95 6.55 9.87
C THR A 285 -7.54 5.96 9.97
N ALA A 286 -7.37 4.65 9.72
CA ALA A 286 -6.06 4.02 9.74
C ALA A 286 -5.18 4.58 8.62
N LEU A 287 -5.72 4.73 7.41
CA LEU A 287 -5.01 5.33 6.28
C LEU A 287 -4.55 6.75 6.58
N ASN A 288 -5.42 7.59 7.17
CA ASN A 288 -5.10 8.95 7.57
C ASN A 288 -3.95 9.01 8.58
N GLN A 289 -3.98 8.14 9.60
CA GLN A 289 -2.91 8.07 10.60
C GLN A 289 -1.58 7.64 9.98
N LEU A 290 -1.60 6.66 9.06
CA LEU A 290 -0.40 6.17 8.41
C LEU A 290 0.24 7.19 7.48
N ALA A 291 -0.55 7.89 6.67
CA ALA A 291 -0.04 8.91 5.76
C ALA A 291 0.78 9.98 6.50
N ARG A 292 0.37 10.30 7.73
CA ARG A 292 1.08 11.27 8.60
C ARG A 292 2.44 10.78 9.10
N LEU A 293 2.72 9.47 9.07
CA LEU A 293 4.02 8.92 9.46
C LEU A 293 5.09 9.11 8.38
N ILE A 294 4.69 9.31 7.13
CA ILE A 294 5.61 9.43 6.00
C ILE A 294 6.26 10.80 6.01
N ARG A 295 7.59 10.80 6.08
CA ARG A 295 8.39 12.03 5.99
C ARG A 295 8.73 12.41 4.54
N GLY A 296 8.67 11.44 3.64
CA GLY A 296 8.95 11.57 2.22
C GLY A 296 7.71 11.93 1.39
N LYS A 297 7.83 11.74 0.07
CA LYS A 297 6.72 11.95 -0.85
C LYS A 297 5.68 10.85 -0.67
N HIS A 298 4.46 11.24 -0.39
CA HIS A 298 3.30 10.36 -0.37
C HIS A 298 2.12 11.01 -1.07
N SER A 299 1.17 10.20 -1.50
CA SER A 299 -0.09 10.64 -2.07
C SER A 299 -1.17 9.59 -1.83
N LEU A 300 -2.40 10.02 -1.91
CA LEU A 300 -3.58 9.18 -1.79
C LEU A 300 -4.35 9.19 -3.11
N SER A 301 -5.00 8.09 -3.40
CA SER A 301 -6.02 7.97 -4.43
C SER A 301 -7.22 7.28 -3.80
N ILE A 302 -8.19 8.08 -3.34
CA ILE A 302 -9.36 7.58 -2.64
C ILE A 302 -10.52 7.54 -3.63
N LEU A 303 -11.01 6.33 -3.88
CA LEU A 303 -12.11 6.07 -4.81
C LEU A 303 -13.41 5.85 -4.02
N GLY A 304 -14.50 6.43 -4.49
CA GLY A 304 -15.82 6.10 -3.97
C GLY A 304 -16.21 4.68 -4.41
N ASP A 305 -16.84 3.91 -3.51
CA ASP A 305 -17.37 2.57 -3.80
C ASP A 305 -16.38 1.61 -4.47
N MET A 306 -15.10 1.65 -4.06
CA MET A 306 -14.08 0.73 -4.53
C MET A 306 -14.21 -0.61 -3.80
N PRO A 307 -14.66 -1.70 -4.47
CA PRO A 307 -14.79 -3.00 -3.82
C PRO A 307 -13.44 -3.56 -3.39
N HIS A 308 -13.41 -4.24 -2.24
CA HIS A 308 -12.22 -4.90 -1.74
C HIS A 308 -12.02 -6.27 -2.40
N GLY A 309 -10.96 -6.46 -3.16
CA GLY A 309 -10.66 -7.74 -3.82
C GLY A 309 -9.53 -7.69 -4.83
N HIS A 310 -9.08 -8.85 -5.24
CA HIS A 310 -8.20 -9.03 -6.39
C HIS A 310 -8.94 -8.85 -7.72
N GLY A 311 -8.22 -8.82 -8.82
CA GLY A 311 -8.76 -8.63 -10.16
C GLY A 311 -9.09 -7.16 -10.41
N GLY A 312 -10.31 -6.89 -10.94
CA GLY A 312 -10.73 -5.54 -11.28
C GLY A 312 -10.48 -4.50 -10.20
N PRO A 313 -10.98 -4.64 -8.97
CA PRO A 313 -10.83 -3.64 -7.92
C PRO A 313 -9.38 -3.36 -7.52
N GLY A 314 -8.59 -4.40 -7.29
CA GLY A 314 -7.22 -4.26 -6.77
C GLY A 314 -6.14 -4.13 -7.84
N GLU A 315 -6.43 -4.46 -9.10
CA GLU A 315 -5.44 -4.54 -10.18
C GLU A 315 -5.73 -3.61 -11.35
N ALA A 316 -7.00 -3.21 -11.52
CA ALA A 316 -7.49 -2.42 -12.64
C ALA A 316 -7.38 -0.89 -12.52
N PRO A 317 -7.36 -0.25 -11.32
CA PRO A 317 -7.35 1.20 -11.28
C PRO A 317 -6.26 1.79 -12.16
N LEU A 318 -6.63 2.77 -12.98
CA LEU A 318 -5.72 3.43 -13.93
C LEU A 318 -4.55 4.11 -13.20
N GLU A 319 -4.80 4.56 -12.00
CA GLU A 319 -3.83 5.23 -11.13
C GLU A 319 -2.60 4.35 -10.89
N ILE A 320 -2.76 3.02 -10.71
CA ILE A 320 -1.65 2.08 -10.49
C ILE A 320 -0.66 2.14 -11.67
N SER A 321 -1.18 2.03 -12.90
CA SER A 321 -0.35 2.08 -14.09
C SER A 321 0.23 3.48 -14.37
N ALA A 322 -0.52 4.53 -14.06
CA ALA A 322 -0.05 5.91 -14.21
C ALA A 322 1.11 6.22 -13.24
N ILE A 323 0.99 5.80 -11.98
CA ILE A 323 2.06 5.94 -10.97
C ILE A 323 3.30 5.15 -11.41
N ALA A 324 3.13 3.89 -11.83
CA ALA A 324 4.23 3.09 -12.32
C ALA A 324 4.89 3.71 -13.56
N ALA A 325 4.12 4.22 -14.52
CA ALA A 325 4.64 4.89 -15.71
C ALA A 325 5.44 6.14 -15.34
N HIS A 326 4.92 6.97 -14.42
CA HIS A 326 5.62 8.17 -13.97
C HIS A 326 7.00 7.86 -13.39
N TYR A 327 7.10 6.88 -12.47
CA TYR A 327 8.35 6.58 -11.76
C TYR A 327 9.29 5.63 -12.50
N LEU A 328 8.77 4.74 -13.33
CA LEU A 328 9.55 3.65 -13.92
C LEU A 328 9.78 3.80 -15.44
N LYS A 329 9.04 4.69 -16.10
CA LYS A 329 9.13 4.93 -17.55
C LYS A 329 9.27 6.41 -17.92
N ASP A 330 9.55 7.28 -16.94
CA ASP A 330 9.60 8.74 -17.14
C ASP A 330 8.30 9.28 -17.77
N GLY A 331 7.16 8.70 -17.35
CA GLY A 331 5.83 9.06 -17.84
C GLY A 331 5.33 10.42 -17.31
N PRO A 332 4.11 10.82 -17.67
CA PRO A 332 3.54 12.12 -17.33
C PRO A 332 3.56 12.40 -15.83
N ALA A 333 3.64 13.68 -15.47
CA ALA A 333 3.53 14.13 -14.09
C ALA A 333 2.14 13.79 -13.52
N LEU A 334 2.09 13.52 -12.22
CA LEU A 334 0.86 13.22 -11.49
C LEU A 334 0.36 14.46 -10.75
N PRO A 335 -0.95 14.59 -10.50
CA PRO A 335 -1.48 15.64 -9.62
C PRO A 335 -0.85 15.56 -8.23
N GLU A 336 -0.46 16.71 -7.69
CA GLU A 336 0.13 16.84 -6.36
C GLU A 336 -0.67 17.80 -5.51
N PHE A 337 -1.01 17.37 -4.29
CA PHE A 337 -1.67 18.19 -3.31
C PHE A 337 -0.70 18.75 -2.28
N GLY A 338 -0.86 20.02 -1.96
CA GLY A 338 -0.23 20.60 -0.78
C GLY A 338 -1.04 20.32 0.48
N LYS A 339 -0.59 20.85 1.60
CA LYS A 339 -1.26 20.71 2.88
C LYS A 339 -2.67 21.33 2.86
N LEU A 340 -3.66 20.60 3.34
CA LEU A 340 -5.01 21.11 3.61
C LEU A 340 -4.96 22.23 4.66
N ARG A 341 -5.74 23.28 4.45
CA ARG A 341 -5.88 24.42 5.37
C ARG A 341 -7.35 24.65 5.67
N LEU A 342 -7.69 24.64 6.95
CA LEU A 342 -9.04 24.92 7.44
C LEU A 342 -9.02 26.23 8.22
N GLN A 343 -9.93 27.16 7.88
CA GLN A 343 -10.18 28.41 8.61
C GLN A 343 -11.69 28.54 8.84
N GLY A 344 -12.15 28.31 10.08
CA GLY A 344 -13.55 28.14 10.35
C GLY A 344 -14.12 26.96 9.56
N LYS A 345 -15.05 27.21 8.63
CA LYS A 345 -15.57 26.22 7.69
C LYS A 345 -14.94 26.25 6.31
N ALA A 346 -14.07 27.22 6.03
CA ALA A 346 -13.43 27.36 4.73
C ALA A 346 -12.23 26.40 4.61
N LEU A 347 -12.34 25.44 3.73
CA LEU A 347 -11.29 24.48 3.40
C LEU A 347 -10.57 24.94 2.13
N SER A 348 -9.25 24.88 2.12
CA SER A 348 -8.45 25.16 0.93
C SER A 348 -7.24 24.25 0.81
N VAL A 349 -6.87 23.94 -0.44
CA VAL A 349 -5.67 23.16 -0.77
C VAL A 349 -5.04 23.69 -2.06
N LYS A 350 -3.72 23.63 -2.17
CA LYS A 350 -3.02 23.79 -3.44
C LYS A 350 -3.03 22.45 -4.17
N CYS A 351 -3.50 22.43 -5.42
CA CYS A 351 -3.35 21.33 -6.33
C CYS A 351 -2.46 21.77 -7.49
N SER A 352 -1.38 21.03 -7.74
CA SER A 352 -0.43 21.32 -8.81
C SER A 352 -0.48 20.18 -9.82
N TYR A 353 -0.75 20.51 -11.08
CA TYR A 353 -0.73 19.58 -12.19
C TYR A 353 -0.33 20.32 -13.46
N SER A 354 0.46 19.69 -14.32
CA SER A 354 0.97 20.29 -15.56
C SER A 354 0.00 20.26 -16.72
N GLN A 355 -1.08 19.48 -16.58
CA GLN A 355 -2.12 19.31 -17.58
C GLN A 355 -3.46 19.82 -17.01
N GLU A 356 -4.53 19.77 -17.81
CA GLU A 356 -5.85 20.17 -17.39
C GLU A 356 -6.48 19.15 -16.43
N LEU A 357 -7.10 19.65 -15.36
CA LEU A 357 -7.96 18.87 -14.48
C LEU A 357 -9.39 18.92 -15.01
N LYS A 358 -10.03 17.77 -15.14
CA LYS A 358 -11.44 17.67 -15.54
C LYS A 358 -12.35 18.21 -14.44
N GLU A 359 -12.05 17.88 -13.17
CA GLU A 359 -12.82 18.35 -12.02
C GLU A 359 -12.02 18.31 -10.73
N LEU A 360 -12.48 19.10 -9.77
CA LEU A 360 -12.11 19.02 -8.36
C LEU A 360 -13.38 18.83 -7.54
N THR A 361 -13.37 17.86 -6.62
CA THR A 361 -14.52 17.52 -5.79
C THR A 361 -14.16 17.43 -4.32
N LEU A 362 -15.04 17.94 -3.46
CA LEU A 362 -15.01 17.69 -2.02
C LEU A 362 -15.77 16.39 -1.73
N HIS A 363 -15.12 15.45 -1.08
CA HIS A 363 -15.75 14.27 -0.50
C HIS A 363 -15.80 14.43 1.01
N TYR A 364 -16.95 14.19 1.61
CA TYR A 364 -17.14 14.36 3.05
C TYR A 364 -18.16 13.37 3.62
N THR A 365 -18.04 13.12 4.91
CA THR A 365 -19.02 12.36 5.68
C THR A 365 -19.31 13.05 7.00
N SER A 366 -20.50 12.82 7.56
CA SER A 366 -20.89 13.19 8.93
C SER A 366 -21.01 11.96 9.84
N ALA A 367 -20.69 10.77 9.34
CA ALA A 367 -20.67 9.54 10.12
C ALA A 367 -19.42 9.46 11.02
N SER A 368 -19.40 8.45 11.90
CA SER A 368 -18.21 8.13 12.68
C SER A 368 -17.05 7.77 11.76
N PRO A 369 -15.81 8.26 12.02
CA PRO A 369 -14.64 7.94 11.20
C PRO A 369 -14.26 6.46 11.17
N VAL A 370 -14.72 5.70 12.17
CA VAL A 370 -14.49 4.25 12.29
C VAL A 370 -15.67 3.42 11.78
N ASP A 371 -16.63 4.04 11.10
CA ASP A 371 -17.75 3.32 10.48
C ASP A 371 -17.41 2.96 9.01
N PRO A 372 -17.18 1.68 8.69
CA PRO A 372 -16.90 1.27 7.31
C PRO A 372 -18.12 1.40 6.38
N LYS A 373 -19.31 1.63 6.93
CA LYS A 373 -20.55 1.86 6.18
C LYS A 373 -20.89 3.34 6.07
N ALA A 374 -19.99 4.23 6.46
CA ALA A 374 -20.20 5.66 6.39
C ALA A 374 -20.60 6.09 4.98
N LEU A 375 -21.70 6.82 4.88
CA LEU A 375 -22.11 7.45 3.62
C LEU A 375 -21.19 8.63 3.34
N TRP A 376 -20.51 8.59 2.21
CA TRP A 376 -19.72 9.68 1.69
C TRP A 376 -20.50 10.48 0.64
N LEU A 377 -20.52 11.77 0.81
CA LEU A 377 -21.17 12.71 -0.09
C LEU A 377 -20.13 13.48 -0.89
N THR A 378 -20.49 13.90 -2.10
CA THR A 378 -19.60 14.59 -3.02
C THR A 378 -20.19 15.93 -3.45
N LEU A 379 -19.37 16.98 -3.43
CA LEU A 379 -19.70 18.31 -3.92
C LEU A 379 -18.64 18.79 -4.91
N PRO A 380 -19.04 19.44 -6.02
CA PRO A 380 -18.09 20.06 -6.93
C PRO A 380 -17.40 21.26 -6.27
N ILE A 381 -16.15 21.52 -6.62
CA ILE A 381 -15.41 22.71 -6.17
C ILE A 381 -15.22 23.64 -7.38
N PRO A 382 -16.09 24.65 -7.55
CA PRO A 382 -15.98 25.59 -8.66
C PRO A 382 -14.92 26.68 -8.45
N ASP A 383 -14.58 26.99 -7.18
CA ASP A 383 -13.57 28.02 -6.88
C ASP A 383 -12.17 27.43 -6.96
N VAL A 384 -11.58 27.51 -8.15
CA VAL A 384 -10.20 27.13 -8.40
C VAL A 384 -9.46 28.32 -8.97
N SER A 385 -8.56 28.90 -8.21
CA SER A 385 -7.78 30.05 -8.62
C SER A 385 -6.29 29.82 -8.37
N LYS A 386 -5.46 30.05 -9.37
CA LYS A 386 -3.99 29.90 -9.29
C LYS A 386 -3.56 28.54 -8.72
N GLY A 387 -4.23 27.45 -9.13
CA GLY A 387 -3.96 26.10 -8.65
C GLY A 387 -4.36 25.85 -7.18
N ARG A 388 -5.23 26.70 -6.60
CA ARG A 388 -5.78 26.52 -5.26
C ARG A 388 -7.28 26.31 -5.33
N ALA A 389 -7.72 25.18 -4.81
CA ALA A 389 -9.13 24.86 -4.60
C ALA A 389 -9.61 25.43 -3.27
N ARG A 390 -10.84 25.96 -3.22
CA ARG A 390 -11.51 26.45 -2.02
C ARG A 390 -12.95 26.01 -1.99
N CYS A 391 -13.41 25.55 -0.84
CA CYS A 391 -14.80 25.19 -0.60
C CYS A 391 -15.20 25.41 0.86
N GLN A 392 -16.49 25.33 1.14
CA GLN A 392 -17.03 25.36 2.50
C GLN A 392 -17.33 23.91 2.92
N LEU A 393 -16.94 23.55 4.15
CA LEU A 393 -17.33 22.26 4.73
C LEU A 393 -18.81 22.32 5.14
N PRO A 394 -19.61 21.33 4.75
CA PRO A 394 -20.98 21.19 5.22
C PRO A 394 -21.05 21.05 6.76
N PRO A 395 -22.14 21.51 7.38
CA PRO A 395 -22.35 21.31 8.83
C PRO A 395 -22.29 19.83 9.21
N GLY A 396 -21.68 19.53 10.36
CA GLY A 396 -21.59 18.16 10.87
C GLY A 396 -20.55 17.27 10.19
N THR A 397 -19.73 17.81 9.26
CA THR A 397 -18.63 17.05 8.65
C THR A 397 -17.67 16.54 9.72
N THR A 398 -17.43 15.23 9.73
CA THR A 398 -16.47 14.56 10.61
C THR A 398 -15.17 14.25 9.88
N MET A 399 -15.25 13.86 8.60
CA MET A 399 -14.07 13.66 7.74
C MET A 399 -14.31 14.25 6.35
N ALA A 400 -13.21 14.71 5.71
CA ALA A 400 -13.27 15.23 4.35
C ALA A 400 -11.92 15.08 3.63
N PHE A 401 -11.96 14.98 2.30
CA PHE A 401 -10.80 15.10 1.41
C PHE A 401 -11.22 15.71 0.07
N ILE A 402 -10.23 16.16 -0.69
CA ILE A 402 -10.48 16.73 -2.03
C ILE A 402 -9.87 15.80 -3.07
N ASN A 403 -10.66 15.41 -4.06
CA ASN A 403 -10.20 14.68 -5.24
C ASN A 403 -9.97 15.64 -6.42
N ALA A 404 -8.87 15.38 -7.15
CA ALA A 404 -8.64 15.91 -8.49
C ALA A 404 -8.78 14.76 -9.48
N MET A 405 -9.60 14.97 -10.52
CA MET A 405 -9.73 14.05 -11.64
C MET A 405 -9.08 14.66 -12.88
N THR A 406 -8.17 13.91 -13.52
CA THR A 406 -7.56 14.32 -14.79
C THR A 406 -8.49 14.09 -15.98
N ALA A 407 -8.13 14.61 -17.15
CA ALA A 407 -8.88 14.38 -18.39
C ALA A 407 -8.99 12.88 -18.75
N GLU A 408 -7.95 12.10 -18.38
CA GLU A 408 -7.90 10.63 -18.58
C GLU A 408 -8.70 9.85 -17.55
N GLY A 409 -9.28 10.52 -16.54
CA GLY A 409 -10.08 9.90 -15.49
C GLY A 409 -9.28 9.41 -14.27
N LEU A 410 -8.00 9.73 -14.18
CA LEU A 410 -7.18 9.43 -12.99
C LEU A 410 -7.63 10.28 -11.79
N ARG A 411 -7.75 9.68 -10.61
CA ARG A 411 -8.13 10.36 -9.38
C ARG A 411 -7.00 10.35 -8.39
N PHE A 412 -6.64 11.55 -7.92
CA PHE A 412 -5.67 11.75 -6.83
C PHE A 412 -6.31 12.58 -5.74
N SER A 413 -5.98 12.27 -4.50
CA SER A 413 -6.63 12.85 -3.33
C SER A 413 -5.64 13.68 -2.50
N SER A 414 -6.17 14.72 -1.87
CA SER A 414 -5.49 15.39 -0.77
C SER A 414 -5.34 14.44 0.43
N ASP A 415 -4.58 14.86 1.43
CA ASP A 415 -4.67 14.27 2.77
C ASP A 415 -6.12 14.31 3.27
N ILE A 416 -6.41 13.42 4.23
CA ILE A 416 -7.73 13.35 4.86
C ILE A 416 -7.76 14.35 6.02
N LEU A 417 -8.76 15.23 6.01
CA LEU A 417 -9.13 16.05 7.15
C LEU A 417 -10.00 15.24 8.08
N ASP A 418 -9.55 15.03 9.31
CA ASP A 418 -10.29 14.38 10.37
C ASP A 418 -10.63 15.42 11.44
N LEU A 419 -11.92 15.66 11.62
CA LEU A 419 -12.49 16.64 12.56
C LEU A 419 -13.12 15.97 13.78
N SER A 420 -13.05 14.66 13.86
CA SER A 420 -13.61 13.88 14.98
C SER A 420 -12.64 13.73 16.13
N ALA A 421 -11.34 13.91 15.88
CA ALA A 421 -10.36 13.93 16.94
C ALA A 421 -10.41 15.26 17.70
N PRO A 422 -10.39 15.23 19.05
CA PRO A 422 -10.38 16.42 19.90
C PRO A 422 -9.12 17.28 19.71
#